data_39d0f8ec80de9dd0a77bb36653474a3f
#
_entry.id   39d0f8ec80de9dd0a77bb36653474a3f
#
_cell.length_a   1.000
_cell.length_b   1.000
_cell.length_c   1.000
_cell.angle_alpha   90.00
_cell.angle_beta   90.00
_cell.angle_gamma   90.00
#
_symmetry.space_group_name_H-M   'P 1'
#
loop_
_entity.id
_entity.type
_entity.pdbx_description
1 polymer ?
#
loop_
_entity_poly.entity_id
_entity_poly.type
_entity_poly.pdbx_seq_one_letter_code
_entity_poly.pdbx_strand_id
1 'polypeptide(L)'
;MRKHSGSFVISLDFELFWGVQDSKDIGQYWDNLSGVYLAVPKLLETFEKYNIHATWATVGFLFFNSKEELVCSLPDKKPSYIDSSLSPYNFLKLNKLNDQDNSIYFAKNLIDKISCSDNQEIGSHTFSHYY
;
A
#
# COMPACT_ATOMS: atom_id res chain seq x y z
N MET A 1 41.18 10.60 -6.87
CA MET A 1 40.30 10.02 -5.81
C MET A 1 38.85 10.35 -6.14
N ARG A 2 38.00 9.37 -6.42
CA ARG A 2 36.55 9.61 -6.52
C ARG A 2 36.03 9.97 -5.14
N LYS A 3 35.49 11.17 -4.97
CA LYS A 3 34.76 11.52 -3.74
C LYS A 3 33.51 10.67 -3.71
N HIS A 4 33.44 9.70 -2.82
CA HIS A 4 32.20 8.99 -2.55
C HIS A 4 31.31 9.96 -1.76
N SER A 5 30.28 10.50 -2.40
CA SER A 5 29.20 11.20 -1.72
C SER A 5 28.24 10.17 -1.15
N GLY A 6 27.83 10.32 0.12
CA GLY A 6 26.74 9.54 0.67
C GLY A 6 25.42 9.89 -0.01
N SER A 7 24.46 8.97 -0.01
CA SER A 7 23.11 9.19 -0.49
C SER A 7 22.11 9.06 0.67
N PHE A 8 21.15 9.95 0.71
CA PHE A 8 19.98 9.84 1.59
C PHE A 8 18.81 9.29 0.76
N VAL A 9 18.17 8.22 1.24
CA VAL A 9 17.09 7.55 0.54
C VAL A 9 15.82 7.63 1.40
N ILE A 10 14.70 7.99 0.77
CA ILE A 10 13.36 7.95 1.39
C ILE A 10 12.63 6.78 0.76
N SER A 11 12.19 5.83 1.59
CA SER A 11 11.28 4.75 1.22
C SER A 11 10.07 4.80 2.13
N LEU A 12 8.88 4.79 1.55
CA LEU A 12 7.60 4.87 2.24
C LEU A 12 6.82 3.58 1.96
N ASP A 13 6.49 2.83 2.99
CA ASP A 13 5.64 1.66 2.85
C ASP A 13 4.21 2.12 2.63
N PHE A 14 3.67 1.80 1.44
CA PHE A 14 2.32 2.13 1.03
C PHE A 14 1.47 0.87 1.00
N GLU A 15 0.80 0.60 2.11
CA GLU A 15 0.21 -0.70 2.43
C GLU A 15 -1.22 -0.63 3.00
N LEU A 16 -1.66 0.53 3.54
CA LEU A 16 -2.98 0.73 4.13
C LEU A 16 -3.37 -0.42 5.09
N PHE A 17 -4.59 -0.95 4.95
CA PHE A 17 -5.09 -2.04 5.78
C PHE A 17 -4.19 -3.31 5.73
N TRP A 18 -3.58 -3.58 4.59
CA TRP A 18 -2.79 -4.82 4.40
C TRP A 18 -1.54 -4.89 5.27
N GLY A 19 -1.00 -3.75 5.68
CA GLY A 19 0.14 -3.69 6.60
C GLY A 19 -0.23 -3.77 8.08
N VAL A 20 -1.53 -3.73 8.41
CA VAL A 20 -1.97 -3.69 9.82
C VAL A 20 -3.08 -4.71 10.13
N GLN A 21 -3.46 -5.54 9.16
CA GLN A 21 -4.59 -6.48 9.24
C GLN A 21 -4.49 -7.47 10.40
N ASP A 22 -3.28 -7.79 10.82
CA ASP A 22 -2.96 -8.76 11.87
C ASP A 22 -2.83 -8.13 13.27
N SER A 23 -2.68 -6.81 13.34
CA SER A 23 -2.27 -6.11 14.56
C SER A 23 -3.22 -5.02 15.03
N LYS A 24 -4.14 -4.55 14.15
CA LYS A 24 -5.02 -3.43 14.45
C LYS A 24 -6.49 -3.79 14.25
N ASP A 25 -7.33 -3.30 15.17
CA ASP A 25 -8.77 -3.25 14.95
C ASP A 25 -9.11 -2.10 13.99
N ILE A 26 -9.87 -2.40 12.93
CA ILE A 26 -10.21 -1.44 11.88
C ILE A 26 -10.96 -0.24 12.46
N GLY A 27 -11.91 -0.46 13.38
CA GLY A 27 -12.72 0.62 13.95
C GLY A 27 -11.88 1.63 14.72
N GLN A 28 -10.89 1.15 15.46
CA GLN A 28 -9.99 2.01 16.23
C GLN A 28 -8.91 2.67 15.36
N TYR A 29 -8.55 2.06 14.23
CA TYR A 29 -7.47 2.53 13.37
C TYR A 29 -7.95 3.23 12.09
N TRP A 30 -9.28 3.38 11.94
CA TRP A 30 -9.93 3.95 10.77
C TRP A 30 -9.38 5.32 10.36
N ASP A 31 -9.26 6.25 11.32
CA ASP A 31 -8.81 7.61 11.05
C ASP A 31 -7.39 7.65 10.49
N ASN A 32 -6.53 6.72 10.92
CA ASN A 32 -5.17 6.60 10.39
C ASN A 32 -5.19 6.10 8.94
N LEU A 33 -6.01 5.08 8.64
CA LEU A 33 -6.10 4.51 7.30
C LEU A 33 -6.74 5.49 6.31
N SER A 34 -7.86 6.11 6.69
CA SER A 34 -8.55 7.10 5.85
C SER A 34 -7.78 8.41 5.70
N GLY A 35 -7.02 8.80 6.72
CA GLY A 35 -6.17 9.98 6.73
C GLY A 35 -5.09 9.97 5.64
N VAL A 36 -4.74 8.81 5.10
CA VAL A 36 -3.78 8.66 4.01
C VAL A 36 -4.22 9.42 2.75
N TYR A 37 -5.52 9.53 2.51
CA TYR A 37 -6.08 10.27 1.38
C TYR A 37 -5.85 11.79 1.46
N LEU A 38 -5.59 12.31 2.65
CA LEU A 38 -5.15 13.69 2.87
C LEU A 38 -3.63 13.81 2.93
N ALA A 39 -2.97 12.81 3.52
CA ALA A 39 -1.53 12.83 3.74
C ALA A 39 -0.74 12.68 2.43
N VAL A 40 -1.12 11.74 1.56
CA VAL A 40 -0.39 11.48 0.30
C VAL A 40 -0.34 12.72 -0.60
N PRO A 41 -1.45 13.39 -0.94
CA PRO A 41 -1.38 14.62 -1.74
C PRO A 41 -0.49 15.70 -1.11
N LYS A 42 -0.54 15.85 0.21
CA LYS A 42 0.25 16.84 0.93
C LYS A 42 1.75 16.51 0.95
N LEU A 43 2.09 15.23 1.03
CA LEU A 43 3.47 14.76 0.88
C LEU A 43 3.98 15.02 -0.53
N LEU A 44 3.19 14.72 -1.57
CA LEU A 44 3.55 14.96 -2.97
C LEU A 44 3.80 16.45 -3.23
N GLU A 45 2.93 17.35 -2.76
CA GLU A 45 3.14 18.80 -2.84
C GLU A 45 4.46 19.23 -2.17
N THR A 46 4.77 18.63 -1.01
CA THR A 46 6.01 18.92 -0.28
C THR A 46 7.21 18.40 -1.03
N PHE A 47 7.15 17.18 -1.57
CA PHE A 47 8.25 16.56 -2.31
C PHE A 47 8.53 17.30 -3.62
N GLU A 48 7.50 17.73 -4.33
CA GLU A 48 7.63 18.59 -5.50
C GLU A 48 8.32 19.92 -5.15
N LYS A 49 7.80 20.62 -4.12
CA LYS A 49 8.33 21.91 -3.69
C LYS A 49 9.82 21.88 -3.35
N TYR A 50 10.29 20.80 -2.75
CA TYR A 50 11.69 20.65 -2.31
C TYR A 50 12.52 19.74 -3.21
N ASN A 51 11.99 19.33 -4.37
CA ASN A 51 12.63 18.42 -5.32
C ASN A 51 13.11 17.12 -4.62
N ILE A 52 12.25 16.53 -3.80
CA ILE A 52 12.55 15.32 -3.05
C ILE A 52 12.16 14.09 -3.88
N HIS A 53 13.11 13.16 -4.00
CA HIS A 53 12.88 11.85 -4.59
C HIS A 53 12.49 10.85 -3.50
N ALA A 54 11.45 10.07 -3.74
CA ALA A 54 11.03 9.01 -2.83
C ALA A 54 10.56 7.76 -3.58
N THR A 55 10.78 6.61 -2.96
CA THR A 55 10.24 5.32 -3.41
C THR A 55 9.04 4.99 -2.53
N TRP A 56 7.91 4.68 -3.17
CA TRP A 56 6.68 4.23 -2.53
C TRP A 56 6.59 2.71 -2.68
N ALA A 57 7.05 1.98 -1.66
CA ALA A 57 6.98 0.53 -1.59
C ALA A 57 5.51 0.12 -1.41
N THR A 58 4.87 -0.32 -2.50
CA THR A 58 3.43 -0.44 -2.61
C THR A 58 3.00 -1.91 -2.62
N VAL A 59 2.04 -2.25 -1.76
CA VAL A 59 1.41 -3.58 -1.74
C VAL A 59 0.54 -3.76 -2.99
N GLY A 60 0.71 -4.88 -3.68
CA GLY A 60 0.05 -5.16 -4.95
C GLY A 60 -1.48 -5.14 -4.88
N PHE A 61 -2.08 -5.52 -3.75
CA PHE A 61 -3.52 -5.48 -3.55
C PHE A 61 -4.12 -4.07 -3.66
N LEU A 62 -3.34 -3.02 -3.42
CA LEU A 62 -3.80 -1.64 -3.52
C LEU A 62 -4.06 -1.16 -4.95
N PHE A 63 -3.55 -1.86 -5.97
CA PHE A 63 -3.72 -1.50 -7.38
C PHE A 63 -5.11 -1.81 -7.95
N PHE A 64 -5.93 -2.55 -7.22
CA PHE A 64 -7.28 -2.91 -7.64
C PHE A 64 -8.31 -1.87 -7.20
N ASN A 65 -9.49 -1.89 -7.84
CA ASN A 65 -10.59 -0.99 -7.51
C ASN A 65 -11.69 -1.69 -6.70
N SER A 66 -11.72 -3.03 -6.76
CA SER A 66 -12.71 -3.82 -6.04
C SER A 66 -12.18 -5.19 -5.64
N LYS A 67 -12.89 -5.82 -4.72
CA LYS A 67 -12.63 -7.19 -4.30
C LYS A 67 -12.75 -8.17 -5.46
N GLU A 68 -13.75 -8.00 -6.31
CA GLU A 68 -14.02 -8.88 -7.45
C GLU A 68 -12.86 -8.84 -8.43
N GLU A 69 -12.37 -7.63 -8.74
CA GLU A 69 -11.21 -7.43 -9.61
C GLU A 69 -9.96 -8.11 -9.02
N LEU A 70 -9.70 -7.89 -7.72
CA LEU A 70 -8.59 -8.54 -7.01
C LEU A 70 -8.71 -10.06 -7.04
N VAL A 71 -9.88 -10.61 -6.69
CA VAL A 71 -10.09 -12.07 -6.61
C VAL A 71 -9.91 -12.73 -7.96
N CYS A 72 -10.39 -12.11 -9.06
CA CYS A 72 -10.18 -12.60 -10.43
C CYS A 72 -8.71 -12.56 -10.88
N SER A 73 -7.90 -11.74 -10.23
CA SER A 73 -6.47 -11.54 -10.57
C SER A 73 -5.52 -12.30 -9.65
N LEU A 74 -6.04 -13.07 -8.68
CA LEU A 74 -5.20 -13.80 -7.75
C LEU A 74 -4.41 -14.91 -8.47
N PRO A 75 -3.12 -15.11 -8.11
CA PRO A 75 -2.33 -16.19 -8.68
C PRO A 75 -2.85 -17.56 -8.23
N ASP A 76 -2.68 -18.58 -9.06
CA ASP A 76 -3.03 -19.97 -8.72
C ASP A 76 -2.24 -20.46 -7.52
N LYS A 77 -0.93 -20.20 -7.52
CA LYS A 77 -0.04 -20.52 -6.41
C LYS A 77 0.03 -19.34 -5.45
N LYS A 78 -0.35 -19.59 -4.21
CA LYS A 78 -0.30 -18.61 -3.11
C LYS A 78 0.75 -19.01 -2.10
N PRO A 79 1.40 -18.06 -1.41
CA PRO A 79 2.32 -18.38 -0.33
C PRO A 79 1.59 -19.11 0.79
N SER A 80 2.32 -20.01 1.46
CA SER A 80 1.85 -20.69 2.65
C SER A 80 2.20 -19.89 3.89
N TYR A 81 1.28 -19.84 4.85
CA TYR A 81 1.48 -19.19 6.12
C TYR A 81 1.44 -20.23 7.23
N ILE A 82 2.41 -20.21 8.15
CA ILE A 82 2.40 -21.07 9.35
C ILE A 82 1.21 -20.69 10.22
N ASP A 83 1.01 -19.40 10.46
CA ASP A 83 -0.19 -18.86 11.08
C ASP A 83 -1.16 -18.38 9.98
N SER A 84 -2.25 -19.08 9.84
CA SER A 84 -3.26 -18.79 8.81
C SER A 84 -3.98 -17.45 9.01
N SER A 85 -3.94 -16.87 10.21
CA SER A 85 -4.52 -15.56 10.52
C SER A 85 -3.77 -14.42 9.83
N LEU A 86 -2.46 -14.61 9.55
CA LEU A 86 -1.62 -13.67 8.82
C LEU A 86 -1.89 -13.64 7.31
N SER A 87 -2.67 -14.62 6.79
CA SER A 87 -2.93 -14.72 5.36
C SER A 87 -3.99 -13.73 4.88
N PRO A 88 -3.65 -12.73 4.08
CA PRO A 88 -4.62 -11.82 3.47
C PRO A 88 -5.57 -12.55 2.51
N TYR A 89 -5.15 -13.67 1.94
CA TYR A 89 -6.02 -14.53 1.12
C TYR A 89 -7.15 -15.18 1.92
N ASN A 90 -6.89 -15.54 3.20
CA ASN A 90 -7.93 -16.05 4.08
C ASN A 90 -8.91 -14.93 4.48
N PHE A 91 -8.39 -13.73 4.72
CA PHE A 91 -9.22 -12.56 4.98
C PHE A 91 -10.20 -12.28 3.81
N LEU A 92 -9.70 -12.34 2.57
CA LEU A 92 -10.53 -12.20 1.36
C LEU A 92 -11.62 -13.28 1.27
N LYS A 93 -11.28 -14.56 1.57
CA LYS A 93 -12.23 -15.68 1.54
C LYS A 93 -13.35 -15.54 2.56
N LEU A 94 -13.05 -15.04 3.75
CA LEU A 94 -14.02 -14.86 4.83
C LEU A 94 -14.99 -13.69 4.59
N ASN A 95 -14.89 -13.01 3.47
CA ASN A 95 -15.75 -11.88 3.07
C ASN A 95 -15.80 -10.75 4.09
N LYS A 96 -14.66 -10.47 4.72
CA LYS A 96 -14.53 -9.48 5.80
C LYS A 96 -14.29 -8.05 5.30
N LEU A 97 -14.21 -7.84 3.99
CA LEU A 97 -14.13 -6.50 3.43
C LEU A 97 -15.44 -5.76 3.72
N ASN A 98 -15.32 -4.51 4.13
CA ASN A 98 -16.49 -3.66 4.30
C ASN A 98 -16.93 -3.17 2.90
N ASP A 99 -18.05 -3.67 2.41
CA ASP A 99 -18.58 -3.33 1.09
C ASP A 99 -19.02 -1.86 0.97
N GLN A 100 -19.17 -1.15 2.09
CA GLN A 100 -19.62 0.24 2.10
C GLN A 100 -18.48 1.24 1.87
N ASP A 101 -17.24 0.88 2.23
CA ASP A 101 -16.07 1.71 2.00
C ASP A 101 -14.83 0.85 1.75
N ASN A 102 -14.42 0.80 0.49
CA ASN A 102 -13.26 0.06 0.02
C ASN A 102 -11.95 0.87 0.08
N SER A 103 -11.99 2.12 0.51
CA SER A 103 -10.86 3.05 0.45
C SER A 103 -9.64 2.62 1.24
N ILE A 104 -9.83 1.84 2.31
CA ILE A 104 -8.72 1.32 3.12
C ILE A 104 -8.07 0.06 2.52
N TYR A 105 -8.73 -0.59 1.56
CA TYR A 105 -8.26 -1.84 0.93
C TYR A 105 -7.68 -1.63 -0.46
N PHE A 106 -8.12 -0.57 -1.16
CA PHE A 106 -7.76 -0.28 -2.54
C PHE A 106 -7.45 1.20 -2.69
N ALA A 107 -6.36 1.54 -3.37
CA ALA A 107 -5.89 2.91 -3.46
C ALA A 107 -5.34 3.26 -4.84
N LYS A 108 -5.90 2.65 -5.90
CA LYS A 108 -5.42 2.86 -7.26
C LYS A 108 -5.35 4.34 -7.64
N ASN A 109 -6.32 5.13 -7.22
CA ASN A 109 -6.34 6.59 -7.47
C ASN A 109 -5.17 7.34 -6.82
N LEU A 110 -4.71 6.92 -5.64
CA LEU A 110 -3.52 7.49 -5.00
C LEU A 110 -2.24 7.02 -5.69
N ILE A 111 -2.18 5.74 -6.09
CA ILE A 111 -1.05 5.18 -6.85
C ILE A 111 -0.90 5.92 -8.18
N ASP A 112 -2.00 6.18 -8.89
CA ASP A 112 -1.98 6.94 -10.14
C ASP A 112 -1.45 8.37 -9.92
N LYS A 113 -1.84 9.04 -8.81
CA LYS A 113 -1.30 10.36 -8.46
C LYS A 113 0.21 10.30 -8.17
N ILE A 114 0.66 9.33 -7.39
CA ILE A 114 2.08 9.13 -7.09
C ILE A 114 2.86 8.92 -8.39
N SER A 115 2.37 8.03 -9.26
CA SER A 115 3.02 7.70 -10.54
C SER A 115 3.11 8.89 -11.51
N CYS A 116 2.17 9.83 -11.42
CA CYS A 116 2.15 11.04 -12.24
C CYS A 116 2.96 12.19 -11.63
N SER A 117 3.49 12.03 -10.42
CA SER A 117 4.27 13.06 -9.73
C SER A 117 5.75 12.92 -10.05
N ASP A 118 6.40 14.05 -10.36
CA ASP A 118 7.82 14.07 -10.64
C ASP A 118 8.65 13.56 -9.44
N ASN A 119 9.73 12.86 -9.75
CA ASN A 119 10.67 12.32 -8.75
C ASN A 119 10.09 11.31 -7.77
N GLN A 120 8.92 10.72 -8.08
CA GLN A 120 8.32 9.67 -7.28
C GLN A 120 8.40 8.32 -8.02
N GLU A 121 8.77 7.29 -7.30
CA GLU A 121 8.93 5.95 -7.83
C GLU A 121 8.00 4.98 -7.10
N ILE A 122 7.29 4.13 -7.87
CA ILE A 122 6.54 3.01 -7.29
C ILE A 122 7.46 1.80 -7.21
N GLY A 123 7.75 1.36 -6.00
CA GLY A 123 8.44 0.11 -5.70
C GLY A 123 7.47 -1.00 -5.27
N SER A 124 7.94 -2.24 -5.25
CA SER A 124 7.15 -3.36 -4.76
C SER A 124 7.29 -3.53 -3.25
N HIS A 125 6.15 -3.69 -2.57
CA HIS A 125 6.07 -4.17 -1.17
C HIS A 125 5.36 -5.52 -1.11
N THR A 126 5.76 -6.43 -1.99
CA THR A 126 5.11 -7.71 -2.30
C THR A 126 3.69 -7.55 -2.84
N PHE A 127 3.09 -8.65 -3.35
CA PHE A 127 1.74 -8.60 -3.91
C PHE A 127 0.66 -8.49 -2.84
N SER A 128 0.84 -9.20 -1.72
CA SER A 128 -0.19 -9.39 -0.69
C SER A 128 0.30 -9.05 0.72
N HIS A 129 1.35 -8.26 0.86
CA HIS A 129 2.02 -8.02 2.15
C HIS A 129 2.41 -9.34 2.83
N TYR A 130 3.35 -10.08 2.21
CA TYR A 130 3.81 -11.37 2.73
C TYR A 130 4.82 -11.16 3.89
N TYR A 131 4.61 -11.90 4.99
CA TYR A 131 5.50 -11.96 6.15
C TYR A 131 6.51 -13.09 6.06
#